data_a70406d86c1d1ba43627e25dc34c3468
#
_entry.id   a70406d86c1d1ba43627e25dc34c3468
#
_cell.length_a   1.000
_cell.length_b   1.000
_cell.length_c   1.000
_cell.angle_alpha   90.00
_cell.angle_beta   90.00
_cell.angle_gamma   90.00
#
_symmetry.space_group_name_H-M   'P 1'
#
loop_
_entity.id
_entity.type
_entity.pdbx_description
1 polymer ?
#
loop_
_entity_poly.entity_id
_entity_poly.type
_entity_poly.pdbx_seq_one_letter_code
_entity_poly.pdbx_strand_id
1 'polypeptide(L)'
;MTQNSTILRPKIALYEPDIPQNTAAIIRTCVCLGAKLEIIEPCGFHLGDKRFKRVVMDYIDLDKIEIYQSADKFFEAKKNQRVILMTTKASISYLKFKFEKNDTILFGRESAGVPESIHQSIADRLKIPMNENARSLNIASSVAIVLAESLRQTKLL
;
A
#
# COMPACT_ATOMS: atom_id res chain seq x y z
N MET A 1 -29.91 -15.83 -11.82
CA MET A 1 -28.71 -15.93 -10.96
C MET A 1 -27.72 -14.86 -11.41
N THR A 2 -27.67 -13.77 -10.68
CA THR A 2 -26.62 -12.77 -10.88
C THR A 2 -25.33 -13.36 -10.32
N GLN A 3 -24.40 -13.72 -11.20
CA GLN A 3 -23.02 -13.97 -10.80
C GLN A 3 -22.50 -12.64 -10.26
N ASN A 4 -22.32 -12.56 -8.95
CA ASN A 4 -21.53 -11.52 -8.33
C ASN A 4 -20.07 -11.73 -8.80
N SER A 5 -19.76 -11.20 -9.98
CA SER A 5 -18.38 -11.08 -10.41
C SER A 5 -17.70 -10.12 -9.44
N THR A 6 -16.91 -10.66 -8.54
CA THR A 6 -16.10 -9.82 -7.64
C THR A 6 -15.20 -8.94 -8.49
N ILE A 7 -15.47 -7.64 -8.52
CA ILE A 7 -14.64 -6.68 -9.24
C ILE A 7 -13.26 -6.69 -8.61
N LEU A 8 -12.23 -7.04 -9.39
CA LEU A 8 -10.84 -6.95 -8.94
C LEU A 8 -10.49 -5.48 -8.67
N ARG A 9 -9.86 -5.23 -7.55
CA ARG A 9 -9.41 -3.90 -7.14
C ARG A 9 -7.98 -3.95 -6.67
N PRO A 10 -7.22 -2.85 -6.84
CA PRO A 10 -5.85 -2.80 -6.36
C PRO A 10 -5.81 -2.92 -4.84
N LYS A 11 -4.69 -3.40 -4.36
CA LYS A 11 -4.38 -3.53 -2.94
C LYS A 11 -3.23 -2.60 -2.61
N ILE A 12 -3.33 -1.96 -1.47
CA ILE A 12 -2.23 -1.21 -0.87
C ILE A 12 -1.62 -2.08 0.23
N ALA A 13 -0.33 -2.31 0.17
CA ALA A 13 0.40 -3.05 1.19
C ALA A 13 1.40 -2.13 1.89
N LEU A 14 1.46 -2.20 3.21
CA LEU A 14 2.37 -1.43 4.04
C LEU A 14 3.39 -2.37 4.69
N TYR A 15 4.67 -2.12 4.42
CA TYR A 15 5.76 -2.88 5.00
C TYR A 15 6.11 -2.32 6.39
N GLU A 16 5.83 -3.08 7.43
CA GLU A 16 6.19 -2.77 8.83
C GLU A 16 5.98 -1.28 9.17
N PRO A 17 4.76 -0.74 9.00
CA PRO A 17 4.53 0.69 9.24
C PRO A 17 4.84 1.05 10.69
N ASP A 18 5.46 2.21 10.91
CA ASP A 18 5.91 2.62 12.24
C ASP A 18 5.22 3.89 12.76
N ILE A 19 4.41 4.56 11.97
CA ILE A 19 3.67 5.76 12.40
C ILE A 19 2.16 5.50 12.32
N PRO A 20 1.47 5.36 13.47
CA PRO A 20 0.05 4.98 13.49
C PRO A 20 -0.85 6.02 12.82
N GLN A 21 -0.55 7.31 12.89
CA GLN A 21 -1.33 8.37 12.26
C GLN A 21 -1.34 8.22 10.74
N ASN A 22 -0.19 7.86 10.14
CA ASN A 22 -0.10 7.60 8.71
C ASN A 22 -0.91 6.37 8.30
N THR A 23 -0.82 5.30 9.07
CA THR A 23 -1.59 4.08 8.80
C THR A 23 -3.10 4.35 8.89
N ALA A 24 -3.54 5.10 9.89
CA ALA A 24 -4.95 5.49 10.02
C ALA A 24 -5.43 6.32 8.81
N ALA A 25 -4.64 7.28 8.35
CA ALA A 25 -4.97 8.08 7.16
C ALA A 25 -5.03 7.21 5.89
N ILE A 26 -4.13 6.24 5.75
CA ILE A 26 -4.11 5.31 4.61
C ILE A 26 -5.35 4.41 4.62
N ILE A 27 -5.75 3.91 5.79
CA ILE A 27 -6.99 3.13 5.94
C ILE A 27 -8.18 3.93 5.41
N ARG A 28 -8.30 5.18 5.82
CA ARG A 28 -9.38 6.07 5.35
C ARG A 28 -9.35 6.25 3.84
N THR A 29 -8.19 6.50 3.27
CA THR A 29 -8.03 6.65 1.82
C THR A 29 -8.45 5.39 1.08
N CYS A 30 -8.03 4.23 1.54
CA CYS A 30 -8.41 2.95 0.94
C CYS A 30 -9.91 2.69 1.00
N VAL A 31 -10.54 2.98 2.13
CA VAL A 31 -12.00 2.86 2.27
C VAL A 31 -12.72 3.79 1.30
N CYS A 32 -12.32 5.05 1.25
CA CYS A 32 -12.95 6.05 0.38
C CYS A 32 -12.80 5.73 -1.11
N LEU A 33 -11.68 5.16 -1.51
CA LEU A 33 -11.38 4.86 -2.91
C LEU A 33 -11.63 3.39 -3.30
N GLY A 34 -12.08 2.57 -2.37
CA GLY A 34 -12.44 1.18 -2.64
C GLY A 34 -11.27 0.24 -2.86
N ALA A 35 -10.10 0.53 -2.30
CA ALA A 35 -8.95 -0.37 -2.30
C ALA A 35 -8.92 -1.25 -1.05
N LYS A 36 -8.33 -2.42 -1.16
CA LYS A 36 -8.04 -3.27 -0.01
C LYS A 36 -6.72 -2.86 0.62
N LEU A 37 -6.62 -3.00 1.95
CA LEU A 37 -5.39 -2.73 2.68
C LEU A 37 -4.79 -4.02 3.24
N GLU A 38 -3.50 -4.16 3.07
CA GLU A 38 -2.69 -5.24 3.61
C GLU A 38 -1.56 -4.64 4.47
N ILE A 39 -1.30 -5.22 5.63
CA ILE A 39 -0.25 -4.77 6.55
C ILE A 39 0.69 -5.92 6.84
N ILE A 40 1.98 -5.67 6.72
CA ILE A 40 3.05 -6.61 7.05
C ILE A 40 3.60 -6.25 8.42
N GLU A 41 3.45 -7.16 9.38
CA GLU A 41 4.04 -7.02 10.70
C GLU A 41 5.53 -7.42 10.72
N PRO A 42 6.32 -6.97 11.72
CA PRO A 42 5.92 -6.20 12.88
C PRO A 42 5.73 -4.71 12.58
N CYS A 43 4.72 -4.10 13.19
CA CYS A 43 4.52 -2.66 13.15
C CYS A 43 5.27 -1.96 14.29
N GLY A 44 5.63 -0.69 14.11
CA GLY A 44 6.20 0.13 15.17
C GLY A 44 5.19 0.55 16.25
N PHE A 45 3.95 0.08 16.16
CA PHE A 45 2.86 0.31 17.10
C PHE A 45 1.95 -0.92 17.14
N HIS A 46 1.08 -1.02 18.16
CA HIS A 46 0.12 -2.11 18.25
C HIS A 46 -1.16 -1.80 17.47
N LEU A 47 -1.49 -2.63 16.49
CA LEU A 47 -2.77 -2.56 15.78
C LEU A 47 -3.97 -2.75 16.72
N GLY A 48 -3.75 -3.42 17.85
CA GLY A 48 -4.75 -3.58 18.92
C GLY A 48 -4.86 -2.40 19.88
N ASP A 49 -4.03 -1.35 19.75
CA ASP A 49 -4.09 -0.17 20.62
C ASP A 49 -5.47 0.48 20.55
N LYS A 50 -6.07 0.76 21.71
CA LYS A 50 -7.42 1.33 21.79
C LYS A 50 -7.54 2.69 21.11
N ARG A 51 -6.49 3.51 21.17
CA ARG A 51 -6.45 4.83 20.51
C ARG A 51 -6.46 4.69 19.00
N PHE A 52 -5.65 3.77 18.47
CA PHE A 52 -5.64 3.45 17.04
C PHE A 52 -6.98 2.89 16.57
N LYS A 53 -7.52 1.90 17.27
CA LYS A 53 -8.85 1.33 16.98
C LYS A 53 -9.96 2.38 16.98
N ARG A 54 -9.95 3.31 17.91
CA ARG A 54 -10.96 4.37 18.00
C ARG A 54 -10.94 5.27 16.76
N VAL A 55 -9.77 5.65 16.27
CA VAL A 55 -9.62 6.48 15.07
C VAL A 55 -10.05 5.73 13.81
N VAL A 56 -9.77 4.44 13.75
CA VAL A 56 -9.99 3.61 12.56
C VAL A 56 -11.42 3.07 12.49
N MET A 57 -12.03 2.72 13.62
CA MET A 57 -13.35 2.05 13.68
C MET A 57 -14.50 2.89 13.14
N ASP A 58 -14.34 4.22 13.06
CA ASP A 58 -15.33 5.09 12.41
C ASP A 58 -15.41 4.88 10.89
N TYR A 59 -14.42 4.22 10.30
CA TYR A 59 -14.30 4.06 8.85
C TYR A 59 -14.29 2.63 8.36
N ILE A 60 -13.75 1.69 9.14
CA ILE A 60 -13.61 0.32 8.72
C ILE A 60 -13.58 -0.62 9.93
N ASP A 61 -14.16 -1.77 9.73
CA ASP A 61 -13.92 -2.92 10.60
C ASP A 61 -12.49 -3.42 10.36
N LEU A 62 -11.68 -3.48 11.41
CA LEU A 62 -10.29 -3.95 11.33
C LEU A 62 -10.18 -5.37 10.78
N ASP A 63 -11.22 -6.18 10.90
CA ASP A 63 -11.27 -7.54 10.35
C ASP A 63 -11.20 -7.57 8.81
N LYS A 64 -11.43 -6.43 8.15
CA LYS A 64 -11.30 -6.31 6.70
C LYS A 64 -9.88 -5.98 6.23
N ILE A 65 -8.97 -5.72 7.14
CA ILE A 65 -7.55 -5.51 6.84
C ILE A 65 -6.86 -6.86 6.86
N GLU A 66 -6.18 -7.22 5.79
CA GLU A 66 -5.34 -8.41 5.73
C GLU A 66 -4.02 -8.13 6.46
N ILE A 67 -3.70 -8.96 7.46
CA ILE A 67 -2.47 -8.81 8.25
C ILE A 67 -1.59 -10.03 8.01
N TYR A 68 -0.35 -9.78 7.58
CA TYR A 68 0.69 -10.80 7.41
C TYR A 68 1.68 -10.70 8.56
N GLN A 69 1.97 -11.82 9.21
CA GLN A 69 2.86 -11.88 10.37
C GLN A 69 4.32 -11.57 10.04
N SER A 70 4.69 -11.67 8.76
CA SER A 70 6.05 -11.39 8.28
C SER A 70 6.06 -11.09 6.79
N ALA A 71 7.14 -10.47 6.32
CA ALA A 71 7.38 -10.24 4.90
C ALA A 71 7.43 -11.58 4.12
N ASP A 72 8.04 -12.62 4.68
CA ASP A 72 8.11 -13.93 4.04
C ASP A 72 6.72 -14.50 3.77
N LYS A 73 5.80 -14.40 4.73
CA LYS A 73 4.42 -14.84 4.55
C LYS A 73 3.68 -14.01 3.51
N PHE A 74 3.91 -12.71 3.49
CA PHE A 74 3.34 -11.83 2.48
C PHE A 74 3.80 -12.22 1.07
N PHE A 75 5.10 -12.34 0.84
CA PHE A 75 5.63 -12.67 -0.48
C PHE A 75 5.26 -14.09 -0.92
N GLU A 76 5.17 -15.04 -0.01
CA GLU A 76 4.65 -16.38 -0.32
C GLU A 76 3.20 -16.32 -0.81
N ALA A 77 2.35 -15.54 -0.16
CA ALA A 77 0.96 -15.35 -0.59
C ALA A 77 0.86 -14.62 -1.93
N LYS A 78 1.85 -13.80 -2.30
CA LYS A 78 1.86 -12.99 -3.52
C LYS A 78 2.67 -13.59 -4.67
N LYS A 79 3.20 -14.79 -4.53
CA LYS A 79 4.12 -15.37 -5.52
C LYS A 79 3.57 -15.45 -6.95
N ASN A 80 2.27 -15.52 -7.12
CA ASN A 80 1.58 -15.56 -8.42
C ASN A 80 0.86 -14.24 -8.75
N GLN A 81 1.15 -13.18 -8.00
CA GLN A 81 0.54 -11.85 -8.19
C GLN A 81 1.63 -10.80 -8.40
N ARG A 82 1.26 -9.74 -9.10
CA ARG A 82 2.20 -8.65 -9.33
C ARG A 82 2.25 -7.73 -8.11
N VAL A 83 3.45 -7.55 -7.58
CA VAL A 83 3.75 -6.59 -6.51
C VAL A 83 4.61 -5.47 -7.08
N ILE A 84 4.21 -4.23 -6.85
CA ILE A 84 4.91 -3.04 -7.31
C ILE A 84 5.41 -2.29 -6.08
N LEU A 85 6.72 -2.03 -6.01
CA LEU A 85 7.31 -1.27 -4.92
C LEU A 85 7.37 0.22 -5.27
N MET A 86 6.78 1.04 -4.41
CA MET A 86 6.98 2.48 -4.45
C MET A 86 8.22 2.84 -3.63
N THR A 87 9.19 3.47 -4.26
CA THR A 87 10.46 3.83 -3.63
C THR A 87 11.08 5.06 -4.29
N THR A 88 11.67 5.93 -3.50
CA THR A 88 12.40 7.10 -4.01
C THR A 88 13.66 6.72 -4.78
N LYS A 89 14.14 5.48 -4.63
CA LYS A 89 15.32 4.94 -5.32
C LYS A 89 15.03 4.42 -6.73
N ALA A 90 13.77 4.35 -7.15
CA ALA A 90 13.42 3.88 -8.49
C ALA A 90 13.76 4.92 -9.55
N SER A 91 13.95 4.44 -10.79
CA SER A 91 14.18 5.31 -11.96
C SER A 91 12.91 5.59 -12.76
N ILE A 92 11.90 4.73 -12.65
CA ILE A 92 10.67 4.80 -13.45
C ILE A 92 9.59 5.57 -12.69
N SER A 93 9.03 6.60 -13.34
CA SER A 93 7.86 7.32 -12.79
C SER A 93 6.61 6.44 -12.80
N TYR A 94 5.82 6.52 -11.73
CA TYR A 94 4.52 5.85 -11.65
C TYR A 94 3.57 6.26 -12.79
N LEU A 95 3.75 7.44 -13.35
CA LEU A 95 2.94 7.94 -14.47
C LEU A 95 3.22 7.21 -15.79
N LYS A 96 4.38 6.58 -15.90
CA LYS A 96 4.79 5.81 -17.09
C LYS A 96 4.52 4.31 -16.97
N PHE A 97 3.98 3.88 -15.85
CA PHE A 97 3.71 2.47 -15.56
C PHE A 97 2.26 2.13 -15.92
N LYS A 98 2.05 0.95 -16.45
CA LYS A 98 0.71 0.44 -16.75
C LYS A 98 0.21 -0.41 -15.58
N PHE A 99 -0.66 0.16 -14.76
CA PHE A 99 -1.30 -0.54 -13.66
C PHE A 99 -2.39 -1.51 -14.16
N GLU A 100 -2.60 -2.57 -13.40
CA GLU A 100 -3.64 -3.56 -13.60
C GLU A 100 -4.56 -3.64 -12.37
N LYS A 101 -5.78 -4.13 -12.58
CA LYS A 101 -6.81 -4.15 -11.53
C LYS A 101 -6.45 -4.97 -10.30
N ASN A 102 -5.60 -5.99 -10.44
CA ASN A 102 -5.24 -6.89 -9.33
C ASN A 102 -3.85 -6.60 -8.75
N ASP A 103 -3.27 -5.46 -9.06
CA ASP A 103 -1.96 -5.09 -8.53
C ASP A 103 -1.96 -4.92 -7.02
N THR A 104 -0.87 -5.30 -6.39
CA THR A 104 -0.54 -4.95 -5.01
C THR A 104 0.57 -3.90 -5.04
N ILE A 105 0.29 -2.73 -4.50
CA ILE A 105 1.23 -1.60 -4.46
C ILE A 105 1.80 -1.53 -3.05
N LEU A 106 3.09 -1.81 -2.92
CA LEU A 106 3.80 -1.91 -1.64
C LEU A 106 4.53 -0.61 -1.33
N PHE A 107 4.34 -0.11 -0.12
CA PHE A 107 5.04 1.06 0.42
C PHE A 107 5.92 0.63 1.59
N GLY A 108 7.15 1.13 1.61
CA GLY A 108 8.08 0.89 2.71
C GLY A 108 7.70 1.65 3.97
N ARG A 109 8.35 1.29 5.10
CA ARG A 109 8.12 1.97 6.36
C ARG A 109 8.67 3.41 6.31
N GLU A 110 8.06 4.28 7.10
CA GLU A 110 8.37 5.72 7.08
C GLU A 110 9.83 6.01 7.43
N SER A 111 10.39 5.28 8.39
CA SER A 111 11.74 5.52 8.89
C SER A 111 12.86 5.01 7.99
N ALA A 112 12.63 3.93 7.21
CA ALA A 112 13.72 3.21 6.54
C ALA A 112 13.36 2.57 5.19
N GLY A 113 12.13 2.71 4.68
CA GLY A 113 11.69 2.02 3.48
C GLY A 113 11.63 0.51 3.66
N VAL A 114 12.06 -0.25 2.68
CA VAL A 114 12.19 -1.71 2.76
C VAL A 114 13.68 -2.10 2.82
N PRO A 115 14.01 -3.28 3.39
CA PRO A 115 15.38 -3.81 3.32
C PRO A 115 15.85 -3.98 1.87
N GLU A 116 17.16 -3.88 1.65
CA GLU A 116 17.75 -4.01 0.32
C GLU A 116 17.41 -5.35 -0.34
N SER A 117 17.34 -6.43 0.43
CA SER A 117 16.94 -7.75 -0.08
C SER A 117 15.54 -7.75 -0.69
N ILE A 118 14.60 -7.07 -0.07
CA ILE A 118 13.23 -6.90 -0.60
C ILE A 118 13.25 -6.00 -1.83
N HIS A 119 13.96 -4.89 -1.77
CA HIS A 119 14.10 -3.96 -2.89
C HIS A 119 14.60 -4.66 -4.14
N GLN A 120 15.62 -5.51 -4.01
CA GLN A 120 16.20 -6.26 -5.13
C GLN A 120 15.29 -7.39 -5.63
N SER A 121 14.45 -7.94 -4.78
CA SER A 121 13.56 -9.05 -5.14
C SER A 121 12.34 -8.63 -5.96
N ILE A 122 11.96 -7.36 -5.94
CA ILE A 122 10.80 -6.84 -6.65
C ILE A 122 11.23 -6.24 -7.99
N ALA A 123 10.68 -6.78 -9.09
CA ALA A 123 11.05 -6.34 -10.43
C ALA A 123 10.47 -4.95 -10.77
N ASP A 124 9.23 -4.68 -10.37
CA ASP A 124 8.54 -3.42 -10.69
C ASP A 124 8.71 -2.43 -9.55
N ARG A 125 9.56 -1.42 -9.77
CA ARG A 125 9.87 -0.37 -8.81
C ARG A 125 9.59 0.99 -9.43
N LEU A 126 8.81 1.80 -8.74
CA LEU A 126 8.34 3.09 -9.24
C LEU A 126 8.63 4.21 -8.24
N LYS A 127 8.75 5.41 -8.76
CA LYS A 127 8.85 6.62 -7.93
C LYS A 127 7.76 7.61 -8.28
N ILE A 128 7.47 8.50 -7.34
CA ILE A 128 6.75 9.74 -7.60
C ILE A 128 7.80 10.81 -7.93
N PRO A 129 7.77 11.42 -9.13
CA PRO A 129 8.70 12.50 -9.45
C PRO A 129 8.53 13.66 -8.46
N MET A 130 9.63 14.20 -7.98
CA MET A 130 9.68 15.31 -7.03
C MET A 130 10.68 16.36 -7.46
N ASN A 131 10.54 17.57 -6.92
CA ASN A 131 11.53 18.63 -7.12
C ASN A 131 12.91 18.21 -6.59
N GLU A 132 13.96 18.72 -7.19
CA GLU A 132 15.36 18.32 -6.92
C GLU A 132 15.76 18.42 -5.44
N ASN A 133 15.23 19.40 -4.72
CA ASN A 133 15.56 19.64 -3.32
C ASN A 133 14.66 18.87 -2.33
N ALA A 134 13.65 18.14 -2.83
CA ALA A 134 12.75 17.37 -1.98
C ALA A 134 13.33 15.99 -1.68
N ARG A 135 13.14 15.50 -0.45
CA ARG A 135 13.63 14.17 -0.03
C ARG A 135 12.57 13.08 -0.21
N SER A 136 11.39 13.32 0.31
CA SER A 136 10.28 12.38 0.28
C SER A 136 8.96 13.07 0.55
N LEU A 137 7.87 12.45 0.10
CA LEU A 137 6.51 12.81 0.50
C LEU A 137 6.09 12.02 1.73
N ASN A 138 5.16 12.55 2.49
CA ASN A 138 4.45 11.77 3.51
C ASN A 138 3.85 10.52 2.86
N ILE A 139 3.96 9.38 3.53
CA ILE A 139 3.52 8.09 2.97
C ILE A 139 2.01 8.06 2.68
N ALA A 140 1.19 8.67 3.53
CA ALA A 140 -0.26 8.71 3.28
C ALA A 140 -0.59 9.53 2.02
N SER A 141 0.13 10.62 1.80
CA SER A 141 0.02 11.40 0.56
C SER A 141 0.47 10.59 -0.66
N SER A 142 1.57 9.88 -0.54
CA SER A 142 2.08 9.02 -1.62
C SER A 142 1.08 7.92 -1.99
N VAL A 143 0.47 7.28 -1.01
CA VAL A 143 -0.57 6.26 -1.23
C VAL A 143 -1.75 6.86 -1.99
N ALA A 144 -2.25 8.01 -1.57
CA ALA A 144 -3.39 8.64 -2.23
C ALA A 144 -3.09 8.99 -3.70
N ILE A 145 -1.91 9.54 -3.98
CA ILE A 145 -1.48 9.91 -5.33
C ILE A 145 -1.41 8.68 -6.24
N VAL A 146 -0.72 7.64 -5.81
CA VAL A 146 -0.48 6.46 -6.64
C VAL A 146 -1.75 5.63 -6.79
N LEU A 147 -2.53 5.48 -5.73
CA LEU A 147 -3.80 4.76 -5.78
C LEU A 147 -4.78 5.44 -6.73
N ALA A 148 -4.90 6.76 -6.68
CA ALA A 148 -5.78 7.50 -7.59
C ALA A 148 -5.39 7.28 -9.06
N GLU A 149 -4.10 7.31 -9.39
CA GLU A 149 -3.62 7.04 -10.75
C GLU A 149 -3.90 5.59 -11.18
N SER A 150 -3.65 4.62 -10.30
CA SER A 150 -3.96 3.21 -10.56
C SER A 150 -5.45 3.02 -10.87
N LEU A 151 -6.33 3.63 -10.10
CA LEU A 151 -7.77 3.54 -10.30
C LEU A 151 -8.21 4.24 -11.59
N ARG A 152 -7.62 5.39 -11.91
CA ARG A 152 -7.89 6.10 -13.17
C ARG A 152 -7.53 5.23 -14.37
N GLN A 153 -6.35 4.64 -14.38
CA GLN A 153 -5.89 3.78 -15.49
C GLN A 153 -6.78 2.56 -15.67
N THR A 154 -7.23 1.98 -14.59
CA THR A 154 -8.04 0.76 -14.61
C THR A 154 -9.55 1.03 -14.70
N LYS A 155 -9.95 2.29 -14.80
CA LYS A 155 -11.35 2.75 -14.90
C LYS A 155 -12.20 2.33 -13.70
N LEU A 156 -11.60 2.37 -12.51
CA LEU A 156 -12.26 2.06 -11.24
C LEU A 156 -12.53 3.30 -10.38
N LEU A 157 -12.14 4.48 -10.86
CA LEU A 157 -12.39 5.77 -10.21
C LEU A 157 -13.55 6.47 -10.90
#